data_8943dc8cfe313cd8866e4596134c5013
#
_entry.id   8943dc8cfe313cd8866e4596134c5013
#
_cell.length_a   1.000
_cell.length_b   1.000
_cell.length_c   1.000
_cell.angle_alpha   90.00
_cell.angle_beta   90.00
_cell.angle_gamma   90.00
#
_symmetry.space_group_name_H-M   'P 1'
#
loop_
_entity.id
_entity.type
_entity.pdbx_description
1 polymer ?
#
loop_
_entity_poly.entity_id
_entity_poly.type
_entity_poly.pdbx_seq_one_letter_code
_entity_poly.pdbx_strand_id
1 'polypeptide(L)'
;MSQNLLHGIACPDDSNLCDLPGRVALFMRQVEEAGCPELISLQEANERTVSLLREAAADRCSGDYTIVWDDDPGLDREVVLTSLEVLGSKRTRLAGPLRTAFWVRVAADVGVVDFVSSHLASDSDDRPCDRATCPPPCQVDEMINACQARQLVAFASEVAAEDSVLVIGGDLNSTPGEPAIAALLAGGFVDTHVAAGNAECDAATGAECTSGRVDDSMADLTDPSSRQTERIDYLFVGGERECDTARPTGLFNAEAATATAGEIAFPADHTGVQATLECATTEAQREAAASATTATEQTTTTSSLPEVDAKTLAQISEAFSTLFGGDVTDVDRKLAALEDGELLRPFVLATYEVQKEIAARIRVRIDEVEMTDPTHASVTYTLLLDGAAVLDHLPGGAVKVGERWLVTRRTYCDVSTQGSDEIPTPCQ
;
A
#
# COMPACT_ATOMS: atom_id res chain seq x y z
N MET A 1 -2.37 -3.20 13.54
CA MET A 1 -1.25 -2.32 13.88
C MET A 1 -0.98 -1.38 12.71
N SER A 2 -0.47 -0.15 12.97
CA SER A 2 -0.01 0.78 11.93
C SER A 2 1.33 1.38 12.33
N GLN A 3 2.25 1.56 11.34
CA GLN A 3 3.59 2.08 11.54
C GLN A 3 4.10 2.78 10.27
N ASN A 4 4.49 4.04 10.36
CA ASN A 4 5.33 4.69 9.37
C ASN A 4 6.78 4.20 9.54
N LEU A 5 7.43 3.73 8.47
CA LEU A 5 8.77 3.10 8.50
C LEU A 5 9.90 4.02 8.05
N LEU A 6 9.63 5.27 7.74
CA LEU A 6 10.63 6.20 7.21
C LEU A 6 11.35 5.63 5.97
N HIS A 7 10.79 5.88 4.78
CA HIS A 7 11.28 5.31 3.50
C HIS A 7 12.67 5.74 3.09
N GLY A 8 13.21 6.75 3.74
CA GLY A 8 14.53 7.23 3.45
C GLY A 8 14.67 8.21 2.29
N ILE A 9 13.59 8.97 1.90
CA ILE A 9 13.79 10.15 1.02
C ILE A 9 14.73 11.13 1.71
N ALA A 10 14.54 11.36 3.01
CA ALA A 10 15.46 12.13 3.85
C ALA A 10 16.78 11.39 4.14
N CYS A 11 16.81 10.09 3.85
CA CYS A 11 17.92 9.20 4.12
C CYS A 11 18.33 8.46 2.83
N PRO A 12 19.17 9.06 1.96
CA PRO A 12 19.64 8.42 0.73
C PRO A 12 20.29 7.06 0.98
N ASP A 13 20.08 6.12 0.07
CA ASP A 13 20.55 4.73 0.15
C ASP A 13 22.05 4.55 0.38
N ASP A 14 22.85 5.51 -0.05
CA ASP A 14 24.32 5.53 0.09
C ASP A 14 24.78 6.16 1.40
N SER A 15 23.88 6.74 2.18
CA SER A 15 24.21 7.27 3.50
C SER A 15 24.18 6.15 4.54
N ASN A 16 25.28 5.94 5.23
CA ASN A 16 25.33 5.08 6.42
C ASN A 16 24.46 5.61 7.58
N LEU A 17 23.82 6.76 7.36
CA LEU A 17 23.03 7.43 8.39
C LEU A 17 21.63 6.82 8.56
N CYS A 18 21.15 6.06 7.59
CA CYS A 18 19.75 5.60 7.62
C CYS A 18 19.56 4.13 7.89
N ASP A 19 20.58 3.32 7.73
CA ASP A 19 20.59 1.87 8.01
C ASP A 19 19.23 1.17 7.88
N LEU A 20 18.60 1.33 6.71
CA LEU A 20 17.29 0.72 6.46
C LEU A 20 17.26 -0.79 6.77
N PRO A 21 18.30 -1.60 6.43
CA PRO A 21 18.31 -3.01 6.80
C PRO A 21 18.25 -3.23 8.32
N GLY A 22 19.01 -2.49 9.10
CA GLY A 22 19.02 -2.56 10.56
C GLY A 22 17.68 -2.14 11.15
N ARG A 23 17.06 -1.06 10.60
CA ARG A 23 15.75 -0.58 11.05
C ARG A 23 14.63 -1.59 10.77
N VAL A 24 14.59 -2.17 9.59
CA VAL A 24 13.60 -3.21 9.25
C VAL A 24 13.81 -4.46 10.12
N ALA A 25 15.06 -4.86 10.35
CA ALA A 25 15.37 -6.00 11.25
C ALA A 25 14.92 -5.72 12.70
N LEU A 26 15.12 -4.49 13.19
CA LEU A 26 14.64 -4.07 14.52
C LEU A 26 13.10 -4.09 14.57
N PHE A 27 12.46 -3.49 13.58
CA PHE A 27 11.00 -3.48 13.48
C PHE A 27 10.40 -4.88 13.53
N MET A 28 10.88 -5.80 12.69
CA MET A 28 10.35 -7.17 12.66
C MET A 28 10.63 -7.95 13.94
N ARG A 29 11.73 -7.66 14.65
CA ARG A 29 11.98 -8.22 15.99
C ARG A 29 10.93 -7.72 16.99
N GLN A 30 10.62 -6.43 16.97
CA GLN A 30 9.59 -5.83 17.84
C GLN A 30 8.18 -6.35 17.49
N VAL A 31 7.89 -6.60 16.21
CA VAL A 31 6.65 -7.28 15.77
C VAL A 31 6.52 -8.66 16.40
N GLU A 32 7.61 -9.45 16.42
CA GLU A 32 7.63 -10.76 17.05
C GLU A 32 7.45 -10.66 18.58
N GLU A 33 8.14 -9.71 19.23
CA GLU A 33 8.00 -9.43 20.65
C GLU A 33 6.59 -8.99 21.04
N ALA A 34 5.88 -8.30 20.14
CA ALA A 34 4.48 -7.90 20.29
C ALA A 34 3.47 -9.04 20.04
N GLY A 35 3.94 -10.26 19.77
CA GLY A 35 3.10 -11.44 19.57
C GLY A 35 2.56 -11.59 18.15
N CYS A 36 3.25 -11.02 17.15
CA CYS A 36 2.91 -11.17 15.73
C CYS A 36 1.48 -10.72 15.39
N PRO A 37 1.16 -9.42 15.41
CA PRO A 37 -0.16 -8.89 15.06
C PRO A 37 -0.61 -9.38 13.68
N GLU A 38 -1.85 -9.81 13.56
CA GLU A 38 -2.38 -10.45 12.34
C GLU A 38 -2.46 -9.51 11.11
N LEU A 39 -2.59 -8.19 11.37
CA LEU A 39 -2.66 -7.14 10.33
C LEU A 39 -1.76 -5.97 10.73
N ILE A 40 -0.85 -5.60 9.83
CA ILE A 40 0.09 -4.51 10.02
C ILE A 40 0.06 -3.61 8.78
N SER A 41 -0.35 -2.36 8.96
CA SER A 41 -0.27 -1.32 7.96
C SER A 41 1.06 -0.59 8.07
N LEU A 42 1.74 -0.41 6.96
CA LEU A 42 3.02 0.29 6.89
C LEU A 42 2.91 1.44 5.90
N GLN A 43 3.42 2.59 6.29
CA GLN A 43 3.56 3.77 5.44
C GLN A 43 5.04 3.99 5.12
N GLU A 44 5.32 4.75 4.11
CA GLU A 44 6.68 5.05 3.65
C GLU A 44 7.51 3.80 3.34
N ALA A 45 6.91 2.77 2.80
CA ALA A 45 7.60 1.57 2.38
C ALA A 45 7.89 1.63 0.88
N ASN A 46 9.16 1.73 0.49
CA ASN A 46 9.59 1.62 -0.90
C ASN A 46 9.89 0.15 -1.26
N GLU A 47 10.23 -0.11 -2.52
CA GLU A 47 10.53 -1.47 -3.01
C GLU A 47 11.66 -2.16 -2.22
N ARG A 48 12.70 -1.42 -1.85
CA ARG A 48 13.79 -1.95 -1.03
C ARG A 48 13.30 -2.31 0.37
N THR A 49 12.45 -1.48 0.97
CA THR A 49 11.80 -1.78 2.25
C THR A 49 10.99 -3.08 2.15
N VAL A 50 10.19 -3.25 1.08
CA VAL A 50 9.40 -4.48 0.86
C VAL A 50 10.31 -5.71 0.71
N SER A 51 11.44 -5.60 -0.01
CA SER A 51 12.40 -6.70 -0.12
C SER A 51 12.99 -7.10 1.24
N LEU A 52 13.40 -6.12 2.03
CA LEU A 52 13.93 -6.37 3.38
C LEU A 52 12.87 -6.93 4.33
N LEU A 53 11.63 -6.48 4.23
CA LEU A 53 10.51 -7.03 4.99
C LEU A 53 10.27 -8.51 4.65
N ARG A 54 10.33 -8.90 3.36
CA ARG A 54 10.21 -10.31 2.95
C ARG A 54 11.30 -11.17 3.56
N GLU A 55 12.55 -10.70 3.53
CA GLU A 55 13.67 -11.42 4.14
C GLU A 55 13.50 -11.55 5.65
N ALA A 56 13.16 -10.43 6.32
CA ALA A 56 13.05 -10.41 7.77
C ALA A 56 11.82 -11.19 8.30
N ALA A 57 10.70 -11.17 7.58
CA ALA A 57 9.48 -11.88 7.95
C ALA A 57 9.61 -13.40 7.79
N ALA A 58 10.43 -13.88 6.84
CA ALA A 58 10.63 -15.32 6.61
C ALA A 58 11.16 -16.07 7.84
N ASP A 59 11.95 -15.41 8.67
CA ASP A 59 12.59 -15.99 9.85
C ASP A 59 11.86 -15.63 11.16
N ARG A 60 10.73 -14.92 11.09
CA ARG A 60 9.99 -14.43 12.27
C ARG A 60 8.50 -14.72 12.13
N CYS A 61 7.80 -14.70 13.26
CA CYS A 61 6.36 -14.93 13.29
C CYS A 61 5.94 -16.19 12.52
N SER A 62 6.71 -17.26 12.63
CA SER A 62 6.53 -18.55 11.93
C SER A 62 6.65 -18.46 10.39
N GLY A 63 7.10 -17.32 9.84
CA GLY A 63 7.19 -17.10 8.40
C GLY A 63 5.84 -16.93 7.68
N ASP A 64 4.76 -16.69 8.45
CA ASP A 64 3.39 -16.77 7.94
C ASP A 64 2.89 -15.45 7.30
N TYR A 65 3.69 -14.36 7.33
CA TYR A 65 3.24 -13.09 6.77
C TYR A 65 3.24 -13.07 5.25
N THR A 66 2.09 -12.78 4.68
CA THR A 66 1.92 -12.31 3.30
C THR A 66 2.11 -10.79 3.26
N ILE A 67 2.91 -10.29 2.33
CA ILE A 67 3.10 -8.87 2.10
C ILE A 67 2.24 -8.46 0.92
N VAL A 68 1.20 -7.69 1.19
CA VAL A 68 0.29 -7.13 0.19
C VAL A 68 0.70 -5.68 -0.04
N TRP A 69 1.02 -5.36 -1.26
CA TRP A 69 1.41 -4.01 -1.64
C TRP A 69 0.95 -3.72 -3.07
N ASP A 70 0.81 -2.46 -3.40
CA ASP A 70 0.51 -2.04 -4.75
C ASP A 70 1.80 -1.67 -5.47
N ASP A 71 1.98 -2.20 -6.67
CA ASP A 71 3.17 -1.99 -7.51
C ASP A 71 3.22 -0.59 -8.17
N ASP A 72 2.50 0.39 -7.65
CA ASP A 72 2.67 1.78 -8.08
C ASP A 72 4.10 2.24 -7.78
N PRO A 73 4.82 2.73 -8.77
CA PRO A 73 6.20 3.22 -8.61
C PRO A 73 6.32 4.49 -7.78
N GLY A 74 5.28 4.93 -7.09
CA GLY A 74 5.31 6.04 -6.14
C GLY A 74 6.34 5.85 -5.04
N LEU A 75 6.95 6.94 -4.58
CA LEU A 75 7.99 6.94 -3.56
C LEU A 75 7.45 6.62 -2.16
N ASP A 76 6.17 6.86 -1.93
CA ASP A 76 5.47 6.69 -0.68
C ASP A 76 4.38 5.64 -0.87
N ARG A 77 4.57 4.47 -0.26
CA ARG A 77 3.68 3.32 -0.45
C ARG A 77 3.10 2.86 0.86
N GLU A 78 1.84 2.53 0.80
CA GLU A 78 1.17 1.75 1.82
C GLU A 78 1.40 0.26 1.53
N VAL A 79 1.85 -0.46 2.55
CA VAL A 79 2.07 -1.90 2.51
C VAL A 79 1.31 -2.54 3.67
N VAL A 80 0.71 -3.70 3.45
CA VAL A 80 0.05 -4.47 4.50
C VAL A 80 0.73 -5.82 4.65
N LEU A 81 1.20 -6.12 5.87
CA LEU A 81 1.62 -7.46 6.26
C LEU A 81 0.45 -8.14 6.96
N THR A 82 0.16 -9.38 6.58
CA THR A 82 -0.88 -10.15 7.23
C THR A 82 -0.56 -11.65 7.28
N SER A 83 -0.89 -12.29 8.40
CA SER A 83 -0.90 -13.76 8.54
C SER A 83 -2.26 -14.37 8.16
N LEU A 84 -3.24 -13.54 7.81
CA LEU A 84 -4.59 -13.97 7.44
C LEU A 84 -4.69 -14.19 5.93
N GLU A 85 -5.69 -14.98 5.50
CA GLU A 85 -5.99 -15.19 4.10
C GLU A 85 -6.45 -13.88 3.43
N VAL A 86 -5.75 -13.47 2.37
CA VAL A 86 -6.07 -12.26 1.60
C VAL A 86 -7.16 -12.60 0.59
N LEU A 87 -8.29 -11.90 0.68
CA LEU A 87 -9.46 -12.07 -0.20
C LEU A 87 -9.50 -11.04 -1.33
N GLY A 88 -8.77 -9.94 -1.20
CA GLY A 88 -8.67 -8.90 -2.22
C GLY A 88 -7.95 -7.65 -1.75
N SER A 89 -7.55 -6.84 -2.71
CA SER A 89 -6.95 -5.52 -2.45
C SER A 89 -7.34 -4.53 -3.54
N LYS A 90 -7.36 -3.24 -3.19
CA LYS A 90 -7.65 -2.13 -4.11
C LYS A 90 -7.00 -0.87 -3.59
N ARG A 91 -6.50 -0.06 -4.50
CA ARG A 91 -5.98 1.27 -4.20
C ARG A 91 -6.84 2.35 -4.83
N THR A 92 -6.88 3.53 -4.22
CA THR A 92 -7.39 4.76 -4.82
C THR A 92 -6.43 5.92 -4.54
N ARG A 93 -6.35 6.85 -5.49
CA ARG A 93 -5.60 8.10 -5.28
C ARG A 93 -6.45 9.08 -4.48
N LEU A 94 -5.79 9.79 -3.57
CA LEU A 94 -6.36 10.91 -2.84
C LEU A 94 -5.99 12.23 -3.51
N ALA A 95 -6.66 13.33 -3.13
CA ALA A 95 -6.34 14.66 -3.64
C ALA A 95 -4.88 15.03 -3.38
N GLY A 96 -4.31 15.82 -4.30
CA GLY A 96 -2.90 16.21 -4.22
C GLY A 96 -1.95 15.15 -4.78
N PRO A 97 -0.65 15.42 -4.74
CA PRO A 97 0.37 14.50 -5.23
C PRO A 97 0.64 13.36 -4.23
N LEU A 98 1.01 12.19 -4.76
CA LEU A 98 1.64 11.06 -4.06
C LEU A 98 0.84 10.39 -2.93
N ARG A 99 -0.40 10.77 -2.63
CA ARG A 99 -1.17 10.19 -1.53
C ARG A 99 -2.22 9.22 -2.04
N THR A 100 -2.32 8.09 -1.36
CA THR A 100 -3.22 6.99 -1.72
C THR A 100 -3.94 6.43 -0.49
N ALA A 101 -5.02 5.69 -0.73
CA ALA A 101 -5.61 4.80 0.25
C ALA A 101 -5.56 3.38 -0.31
N PHE A 102 -5.03 2.46 0.47
CA PHE A 102 -4.83 1.06 0.09
C PHE A 102 -5.69 0.14 0.96
N TRP A 103 -6.66 -0.50 0.34
CA TRP A 103 -7.57 -1.44 0.98
C TRP A 103 -7.11 -2.87 0.77
N VAL A 104 -7.15 -3.66 1.85
CA VAL A 104 -6.93 -5.11 1.85
C VAL A 104 -8.07 -5.78 2.62
N ARG A 105 -8.70 -6.77 2.00
CA ARG A 105 -9.70 -7.62 2.64
C ARG A 105 -9.09 -8.95 3.05
N VAL A 106 -9.34 -9.37 4.28
CA VAL A 106 -8.85 -10.63 4.81
C VAL A 106 -9.96 -11.44 5.48
N ALA A 107 -9.75 -12.75 5.56
CA ALA A 107 -10.57 -13.64 6.37
C ALA A 107 -9.92 -13.82 7.75
N ALA A 108 -10.64 -13.46 8.81
CA ALA A 108 -10.23 -13.63 10.19
C ALA A 108 -11.23 -14.53 10.96
N ASP A 109 -10.88 -14.97 12.17
CA ASP A 109 -11.80 -15.74 13.03
C ASP A 109 -13.11 -15.00 13.32
N VAL A 110 -13.04 -13.68 13.39
CA VAL A 110 -14.20 -12.81 13.56
C VAL A 110 -15.00 -12.63 12.26
N GLY A 111 -14.56 -13.15 11.13
CA GLY A 111 -15.14 -13.00 9.80
C GLY A 111 -14.33 -12.08 8.90
N VAL A 112 -14.98 -11.40 7.97
CA VAL A 112 -14.30 -10.52 7.01
C VAL A 112 -13.84 -9.25 7.72
N VAL A 113 -12.57 -8.89 7.48
CA VAL A 113 -12.00 -7.61 7.90
C VAL A 113 -11.60 -6.82 6.65
N ASP A 114 -12.10 -5.61 6.54
CA ASP A 114 -11.71 -4.61 5.55
C ASP A 114 -10.74 -3.63 6.21
N PHE A 115 -9.49 -3.66 5.80
CA PHE A 115 -8.44 -2.82 6.34
C PHE A 115 -7.98 -1.81 5.30
N VAL A 116 -8.02 -0.52 5.63
CA VAL A 116 -7.60 0.57 4.74
C VAL A 116 -6.38 1.25 5.36
N SER A 117 -5.26 1.20 4.66
CA SER A 117 -4.02 1.92 4.99
C SER A 117 -3.96 3.23 4.24
N SER A 118 -3.48 4.30 4.87
CA SER A 118 -3.25 5.58 4.19
C SER A 118 -2.16 6.39 4.87
N HIS A 119 -1.53 7.27 4.08
CA HIS A 119 -0.63 8.33 4.52
C HIS A 119 -1.13 9.64 3.93
N LEU A 120 -1.63 10.55 4.77
CA LEU A 120 -2.16 11.85 4.31
C LEU A 120 -1.04 12.88 4.13
N ALA A 121 -1.36 14.01 3.50
CA ALA A 121 -0.41 15.09 3.30
C ALA A 121 0.12 15.62 4.64
N SER A 122 1.44 15.74 4.74
CA SER A 122 2.13 16.38 5.87
C SER A 122 2.01 17.90 5.80
N ASP A 123 2.40 18.60 6.85
CA ASP A 123 2.42 20.07 6.90
C ASP A 123 3.18 20.70 5.72
N SER A 124 4.22 20.05 5.23
CA SER A 124 5.00 20.53 4.08
C SER A 124 4.27 20.37 2.74
N ASP A 125 3.40 19.38 2.64
CA ASP A 125 2.63 19.04 1.44
C ASP A 125 1.19 19.54 1.49
N ASP A 126 0.68 19.88 2.68
CA ASP A 126 -0.68 20.34 2.86
C ASP A 126 -0.85 21.74 2.27
N ARG A 127 -1.88 21.91 1.46
CA ARG A 127 -2.12 23.12 0.68
C ARG A 127 -3.58 23.49 0.78
N PRO A 128 -3.89 24.80 0.65
CA PRO A 128 -5.29 25.22 0.52
C PRO A 128 -5.98 24.51 -0.64
N CYS A 129 -7.17 24.00 -0.38
CA CYS A 129 -8.01 23.38 -1.37
C CYS A 129 -8.64 24.44 -2.29
N ASP A 130 -8.11 24.61 -3.47
CA ASP A 130 -8.64 25.46 -4.53
C ASP A 130 -8.91 24.64 -5.80
N ARG A 131 -9.29 25.33 -6.89
CA ARG A 131 -9.57 24.64 -8.17
C ARG A 131 -8.36 24.00 -8.82
N ALA A 132 -7.16 24.42 -8.44
CA ALA A 132 -5.92 23.89 -9.00
C ALA A 132 -5.41 22.67 -8.19
N THR A 133 -5.72 22.60 -6.90
CA THR A 133 -5.16 21.62 -5.98
C THR A 133 -6.15 20.55 -5.54
N CYS A 134 -7.46 20.83 -5.56
CA CYS A 134 -8.48 19.89 -5.09
C CYS A 134 -9.59 19.69 -6.13
N PRO A 135 -10.07 18.45 -6.28
CA PRO A 135 -11.25 18.18 -7.11
C PRO A 135 -12.49 18.88 -6.53
N PRO A 136 -13.54 19.14 -7.33
CA PRO A 136 -14.72 19.89 -6.90
C PRO A 136 -15.35 19.44 -5.58
N PRO A 137 -15.47 18.13 -5.25
CA PRO A 137 -16.01 17.69 -3.96
C PRO A 137 -15.20 18.15 -2.76
N CYS A 138 -13.91 18.42 -2.93
CA CYS A 138 -12.99 18.80 -1.87
C CYS A 138 -12.80 20.32 -1.72
N GLN A 139 -13.35 21.14 -2.63
CA GLN A 139 -13.20 22.60 -2.59
C GLN A 139 -13.97 23.29 -1.45
N VAL A 140 -14.63 22.50 -0.60
CA VAL A 140 -15.26 22.94 0.66
C VAL A 140 -14.31 22.85 1.85
N ASP A 141 -13.18 22.17 1.68
CA ASP A 141 -12.18 22.02 2.73
C ASP A 141 -11.17 23.17 2.66
N GLU A 142 -10.61 23.53 3.79
CA GLU A 142 -9.56 24.55 3.84
C GLU A 142 -8.25 24.01 3.30
N MET A 143 -7.92 22.76 3.63
CA MET A 143 -6.63 22.12 3.36
C MET A 143 -6.80 20.76 2.69
N ILE A 144 -5.77 20.32 1.96
CA ILE A 144 -5.79 19.07 1.19
C ILE A 144 -5.94 17.86 2.10
N ASN A 145 -5.29 17.82 3.26
CA ASN A 145 -5.37 16.67 4.15
C ASN A 145 -6.79 16.44 4.68
N ALA A 146 -7.55 17.51 4.95
CA ALA A 146 -8.96 17.40 5.31
C ALA A 146 -9.82 16.81 4.16
N CYS A 147 -9.53 17.22 2.92
CA CYS A 147 -10.13 16.61 1.74
C CYS A 147 -9.76 15.13 1.61
N GLN A 148 -8.48 14.79 1.76
CA GLN A 148 -7.99 13.41 1.71
C GLN A 148 -8.66 12.54 2.76
N ALA A 149 -8.83 13.02 3.99
CA ALA A 149 -9.54 12.31 5.04
C ALA A 149 -11.00 12.01 4.66
N ARG A 150 -11.71 12.97 4.04
CA ARG A 150 -13.08 12.74 3.56
C ARG A 150 -13.12 11.74 2.39
N GLN A 151 -12.13 11.78 1.50
CA GLN A 151 -12.01 10.78 0.43
C GLN A 151 -11.69 9.40 0.99
N LEU A 152 -10.84 9.32 2.03
CA LEU A 152 -10.52 8.09 2.73
C LEU A 152 -11.77 7.46 3.36
N VAL A 153 -12.59 8.27 4.06
CA VAL A 153 -13.89 7.82 4.60
C VAL A 153 -14.81 7.30 3.51
N ALA A 154 -14.93 8.04 2.40
CA ALA A 154 -15.79 7.64 1.29
C ALA A 154 -15.31 6.33 0.64
N PHE A 155 -14.01 6.19 0.42
CA PHE A 155 -13.41 4.98 -0.12
C PHE A 155 -13.56 3.78 0.82
N ALA A 156 -13.30 3.96 2.12
CA ALA A 156 -13.48 2.91 3.11
C ALA A 156 -14.94 2.43 3.13
N SER A 157 -15.91 3.35 3.07
CA SER A 157 -17.33 3.00 2.99
C SER A 157 -17.72 2.31 1.67
N GLU A 158 -17.06 2.68 0.54
CA GLU A 158 -17.31 2.04 -0.77
C GLU A 158 -16.83 0.58 -0.79
N VAL A 159 -15.66 0.31 -0.18
CA VAL A 159 -15.06 -1.02 -0.24
C VAL A 159 -15.51 -1.95 0.88
N ALA A 160 -16.11 -1.43 1.95
CA ALA A 160 -16.59 -2.23 3.06
C ALA A 160 -17.64 -3.26 2.60
N ALA A 161 -17.47 -4.52 3.02
CA ALA A 161 -18.52 -5.51 2.85
C ALA A 161 -19.59 -5.36 3.92
N GLU A 162 -20.80 -5.79 3.61
CA GLU A 162 -21.87 -5.96 4.60
C GLU A 162 -21.34 -6.89 5.72
N ASP A 163 -21.55 -6.54 6.96
CA ASP A 163 -21.09 -7.29 8.14
C ASP A 163 -19.53 -7.43 8.28
N SER A 164 -18.71 -6.70 7.52
CA SER A 164 -17.27 -6.70 7.77
C SER A 164 -16.88 -5.82 8.96
N VAL A 165 -15.74 -6.15 9.58
CA VAL A 165 -15.05 -5.21 10.47
C VAL A 165 -14.27 -4.24 9.60
N LEU A 166 -14.55 -2.95 9.69
CA LEU A 166 -13.87 -1.92 8.91
C LEU A 166 -12.84 -1.19 9.78
N VAL A 167 -11.59 -1.21 9.34
CA VAL A 167 -10.48 -0.56 10.05
C VAL A 167 -9.76 0.40 9.11
N ILE A 168 -9.46 1.59 9.57
CA ILE A 168 -8.54 2.53 8.92
C ILE A 168 -7.29 2.66 9.80
N GLY A 169 -6.11 2.48 9.21
CA GLY A 169 -4.83 2.68 9.89
C GLY A 169 -3.90 3.55 9.05
N GLY A 170 -3.07 4.37 9.68
CA GLY A 170 -2.10 5.15 8.95
C GLY A 170 -1.52 6.33 9.72
N ASP A 171 -0.55 6.94 9.06
CA ASP A 171 -0.05 8.26 9.37
C ASP A 171 -0.98 9.30 8.71
N LEU A 172 -1.79 9.95 9.52
CA LEU A 172 -2.77 10.91 9.01
C LEU A 172 -2.25 12.35 9.03
N ASN A 173 -1.00 12.55 9.45
CA ASN A 173 -0.35 13.86 9.50
C ASN A 173 -1.24 14.96 10.10
N SER A 174 -2.02 14.61 11.11
CA SER A 174 -2.99 15.50 11.74
C SER A 174 -3.14 15.14 13.21
N THR A 175 -3.09 16.14 14.07
CA THR A 175 -3.29 15.96 15.51
C THR A 175 -4.78 15.88 15.86
N PRO A 176 -5.14 15.32 17.03
CA PRO A 176 -6.52 15.31 17.50
C PRO A 176 -7.17 16.71 17.50
N GLY A 177 -8.37 16.81 16.93
CA GLY A 177 -9.10 18.07 16.80
C GLY A 177 -8.89 18.80 15.48
N GLU A 178 -7.92 18.42 14.66
CA GLU A 178 -7.76 18.97 13.33
C GLU A 178 -8.82 18.47 12.35
N PRO A 179 -9.07 19.21 11.23
CA PRO A 179 -10.16 18.92 10.31
C PRO A 179 -10.12 17.52 9.71
N ALA A 180 -8.94 16.95 9.46
CA ALA A 180 -8.81 15.60 8.92
C ALA A 180 -9.31 14.54 9.91
N ILE A 181 -8.92 14.63 11.17
CA ILE A 181 -9.40 13.72 12.24
C ILE A 181 -10.89 13.93 12.49
N ALA A 182 -11.35 15.18 12.49
CA ALA A 182 -12.78 15.49 12.62
C ALA A 182 -13.62 14.86 11.48
N ALA A 183 -13.06 14.76 10.26
CA ALA A 183 -13.75 14.13 9.13
C ALA A 183 -13.92 12.60 9.33
N LEU A 184 -12.92 11.89 9.88
CA LEU A 184 -13.04 10.47 10.19
C LEU A 184 -14.09 10.24 11.30
N LEU A 185 -14.04 11.03 12.38
CA LEU A 185 -15.03 10.93 13.47
C LEU A 185 -16.44 11.21 12.95
N ALA A 186 -16.63 12.24 12.11
CA ALA A 186 -17.91 12.55 11.48
C ALA A 186 -18.38 11.46 10.51
N GLY A 187 -17.47 10.68 9.93
CA GLY A 187 -17.72 9.50 9.11
C GLY A 187 -18.13 8.27 9.90
N GLY A 188 -18.24 8.35 11.21
CA GLY A 188 -18.67 7.26 12.10
C GLY A 188 -17.53 6.35 12.56
N PHE A 189 -16.29 6.74 12.33
CA PHE A 189 -15.12 6.00 12.81
C PHE A 189 -14.77 6.38 14.25
N VAL A 190 -14.32 5.40 15.02
CA VAL A 190 -13.93 5.55 16.42
C VAL A 190 -12.41 5.40 16.53
N ASP A 191 -11.74 6.38 17.13
CA ASP A 191 -10.31 6.30 17.45
C ASP A 191 -10.09 5.23 18.54
N THR A 192 -9.38 4.16 18.20
CA THR A 192 -9.16 3.03 19.11
C THR A 192 -8.34 3.41 20.32
N HIS A 193 -7.43 4.38 20.20
CA HIS A 193 -6.60 4.88 21.29
C HIS A 193 -7.47 5.55 22.37
N VAL A 194 -8.36 6.43 21.95
CA VAL A 194 -9.31 7.14 22.84
C VAL A 194 -10.33 6.17 23.42
N ALA A 195 -10.88 5.24 22.60
CA ALA A 195 -11.85 4.26 23.03
C ALA A 195 -11.29 3.30 24.12
N ALA A 196 -9.99 2.99 24.06
CA ALA A 196 -9.30 2.21 25.08
C ALA A 196 -9.06 2.99 26.39
N GLY A 197 -9.37 4.30 26.42
CA GLY A 197 -9.17 5.17 27.58
C GLY A 197 -7.71 5.58 27.78
N ASN A 198 -6.90 5.58 26.73
CA ASN A 198 -5.54 6.11 26.78
C ASN A 198 -5.57 7.65 26.86
N ALA A 199 -4.52 8.22 27.44
CA ALA A 199 -4.36 9.68 27.49
C ALA A 199 -3.96 10.21 26.09
N GLU A 200 -4.18 11.48 25.83
CA GLU A 200 -3.62 12.14 24.65
C GLU A 200 -2.11 12.39 24.81
N CYS A 201 -1.47 12.61 23.67
CA CYS A 201 -0.03 12.91 23.59
C CYS A 201 0.36 14.08 24.51
N ASP A 202 1.35 13.85 25.35
CA ASP A 202 2.03 14.87 26.14
C ASP A 202 3.40 15.20 25.51
N ALA A 203 3.46 16.25 24.74
CA ALA A 203 4.69 16.71 24.07
C ALA A 203 5.87 16.97 25.03
N ALA A 204 5.59 17.26 26.30
CA ALA A 204 6.65 17.54 27.28
C ALA A 204 7.37 16.27 27.75
N THR A 205 6.65 15.14 27.76
CA THR A 205 7.20 13.85 28.20
C THR A 205 7.39 12.86 27.06
N GLY A 206 6.72 13.07 25.92
CA GLY A 206 6.63 12.14 24.81
C GLY A 206 5.65 10.99 25.03
N ALA A 207 4.95 10.97 26.17
CA ALA A 207 3.97 9.94 26.48
C ALA A 207 2.79 9.99 25.50
N GLU A 208 2.38 8.85 24.97
CA GLU A 208 1.27 8.67 24.02
C GLU A 208 1.43 9.46 22.69
N CYS A 209 2.65 9.91 22.36
CA CYS A 209 2.97 10.59 21.10
C CYS A 209 3.55 9.61 20.08
N THR A 210 3.29 9.84 18.80
CA THR A 210 3.69 8.93 17.72
C THR A 210 4.69 9.54 16.74
N SER A 211 4.85 10.86 16.68
CA SER A 211 5.77 11.57 15.79
C SER A 211 6.48 12.71 16.48
N GLY A 212 7.54 13.23 15.86
CA GLY A 212 8.30 14.39 16.34
C GLY A 212 9.79 14.14 16.55
N ARG A 213 10.31 12.94 16.23
CA ARG A 213 11.75 12.73 16.06
C ARG A 213 12.21 13.38 14.76
N VAL A 214 13.45 13.83 14.74
CA VAL A 214 14.04 14.42 13.53
C VAL A 214 14.35 13.30 12.54
N ASP A 215 13.79 13.38 11.33
CA ASP A 215 13.90 12.36 10.26
C ASP A 215 15.13 12.54 9.36
N ASP A 216 15.71 13.75 9.33
CA ASP A 216 16.85 14.11 8.47
C ASP A 216 18.20 13.63 9.01
N SER A 217 18.22 13.02 10.18
CA SER A 217 19.44 12.50 10.79
C SER A 217 19.19 11.23 11.61
N MET A 218 20.17 10.32 11.59
CA MET A 218 20.17 9.14 12.47
C MET A 218 20.38 9.47 13.94
N ALA A 219 20.62 10.73 14.30
CA ALA A 219 20.93 11.10 15.67
C ALA A 219 19.80 10.70 16.63
N ASP A 220 18.55 11.03 16.28
CA ASP A 220 17.39 10.71 17.12
C ASP A 220 17.03 9.22 17.10
N LEU A 221 17.28 8.52 15.99
CA LEU A 221 17.05 7.08 15.90
C LEU A 221 18.08 6.25 16.68
N THR A 222 19.24 6.83 16.97
CA THR A 222 20.31 6.20 17.78
C THR A 222 20.39 6.75 19.21
N ASP A 223 19.60 7.74 19.56
CA ASP A 223 19.50 8.31 20.90
C ASP A 223 18.31 7.69 21.67
N PRO A 224 18.56 6.80 22.62
CA PRO A 224 17.50 6.20 23.44
C PRO A 224 16.64 7.21 24.24
N SER A 225 17.13 8.46 24.37
CA SER A 225 16.39 9.54 25.05
C SER A 225 15.53 10.39 24.10
N SER A 226 15.60 10.14 22.79
CA SER A 226 14.78 10.83 21.79
C SER A 226 13.30 10.62 22.05
N ARG A 227 12.50 11.67 21.88
CA ARG A 227 11.08 11.70 22.23
C ARG A 227 10.21 12.13 21.07
N GLN A 228 9.00 11.61 21.06
CA GLN A 228 7.90 12.08 20.21
C GLN A 228 7.23 13.30 20.84
N THR A 229 6.57 14.12 20.03
CA THR A 229 5.91 15.36 20.48
C THR A 229 4.48 15.51 19.98
N GLU A 230 4.04 14.65 19.05
CA GLU A 230 2.74 14.72 18.40
C GLU A 230 2.13 13.32 18.25
N ARG A 231 0.79 13.23 18.19
CA ARG A 231 0.07 12.02 17.84
C ARG A 231 -0.63 12.23 16.51
N ILE A 232 -0.07 11.65 15.46
CA ILE A 232 -0.54 11.75 14.07
C ILE A 232 -0.76 10.39 13.40
N ASP A 233 -0.34 9.30 14.07
CA ASP A 233 -0.61 7.93 13.65
C ASP A 233 -1.83 7.37 14.36
N TYR A 234 -2.70 6.67 13.63
CA TYR A 234 -3.99 6.22 14.14
C TYR A 234 -4.37 4.83 13.70
N LEU A 235 -5.25 4.24 14.50
CA LEU A 235 -6.14 3.14 14.12
C LEU A 235 -7.56 3.57 14.45
N PHE A 236 -8.42 3.54 13.46
CA PHE A 236 -9.85 3.79 13.56
C PHE A 236 -10.64 2.53 13.28
N VAL A 237 -11.70 2.29 14.00
CA VAL A 237 -12.67 1.23 13.73
C VAL A 237 -14.02 1.86 13.36
N GLY A 238 -14.67 1.28 12.36
CA GLY A 238 -15.98 1.75 11.87
C GLY A 238 -16.76 0.62 11.22
N GLY A 239 -17.80 0.97 10.45
CA GLY A 239 -18.70 0.01 9.81
C GLY A 239 -19.92 -0.30 10.67
N GLU A 240 -20.74 -1.25 10.19
CA GLU A 240 -21.99 -1.64 10.86
C GLU A 240 -21.76 -2.59 12.04
N ARG A 241 -20.58 -3.15 12.12
CA ARG A 241 -20.23 -4.16 13.09
C ARG A 241 -19.69 -3.55 14.38
N GLU A 242 -20.29 -3.88 15.51
CA GLU A 242 -19.83 -3.42 16.82
C GLU A 242 -18.55 -4.18 17.21
N CYS A 243 -17.49 -3.43 17.46
CA CYS A 243 -16.24 -3.93 17.99
C CYS A 243 -15.82 -3.10 19.21
N ASP A 244 -15.48 -3.79 20.26
CA ASP A 244 -14.88 -3.16 21.44
C ASP A 244 -13.34 -3.16 21.29
N THR A 245 -12.69 -2.13 21.78
CA THR A 245 -11.24 -2.07 21.87
C THR A 245 -10.77 -2.78 23.14
N ALA A 246 -10.19 -3.99 22.96
CA ALA A 246 -9.59 -4.71 24.05
C ALA A 246 -8.13 -4.26 24.28
N ARG A 247 -7.63 -4.47 25.49
CA ARG A 247 -6.20 -4.24 25.77
C ARG A 247 -5.35 -5.46 25.38
N PRO A 248 -4.11 -5.28 24.88
CA PRO A 248 -3.38 -4.02 24.79
C PRO A 248 -3.82 -3.21 23.58
N THR A 249 -4.07 -1.91 23.82
CA THR A 249 -4.25 -0.90 22.78
C THR A 249 -3.43 0.32 23.18
N GLY A 250 -2.65 0.86 22.27
CA GLY A 250 -1.76 1.98 22.53
C GLY A 250 -0.57 1.99 21.60
N LEU A 251 0.53 2.47 22.10
CA LEU A 251 1.75 2.61 21.30
C LEU A 251 2.49 1.29 21.16
N PHE A 252 3.06 1.09 19.98
CA PHE A 252 3.96 0.02 19.64
C PHE A 252 5.38 0.60 19.48
N ASN A 253 6.39 -0.06 20.02
CA ASN A 253 7.79 0.38 19.97
C ASN A 253 8.07 1.81 20.47
N ALA A 254 7.28 2.31 21.42
CA ALA A 254 7.49 3.62 22.05
C ALA A 254 8.80 3.69 22.85
N GLU A 255 9.20 2.55 23.44
CA GLU A 255 10.42 2.46 24.21
C GLU A 255 11.60 2.09 23.28
N ALA A 256 12.75 2.70 23.56
CA ALA A 256 13.98 2.35 22.88
C ALA A 256 14.31 0.87 23.07
N ALA A 257 14.70 0.19 22.01
CA ALA A 257 15.32 -1.12 22.16
C ALA A 257 16.59 -1.00 23.02
N THR A 258 16.97 -2.08 23.70
CA THR A 258 18.25 -2.12 24.43
C THR A 258 19.37 -2.00 23.43
N ALA A 259 19.85 -0.77 23.20
CA ALA A 259 20.89 -0.44 22.24
C ALA A 259 22.14 0.07 22.97
N THR A 260 23.31 -0.29 22.46
CA THR A 260 24.57 0.34 22.84
C THR A 260 24.72 1.68 22.10
N ALA A 261 25.53 2.56 22.61
CA ALA A 261 25.72 3.88 22.02
C ALA A 261 26.10 3.77 20.52
N GLY A 262 25.31 4.39 19.66
CA GLY A 262 25.47 4.38 18.21
C GLY A 262 24.76 3.23 17.48
N GLU A 263 24.10 2.31 18.18
CA GLU A 263 23.17 1.36 17.58
C GLU A 263 21.79 1.98 17.42
N ILE A 264 20.98 1.44 16.49
CA ILE A 264 19.63 1.88 16.27
C ILE A 264 18.76 1.56 17.48
N ALA A 265 18.18 2.58 18.09
CA ALA A 265 17.26 2.47 19.23
C ALA A 265 15.80 2.35 18.77
N PHE A 266 15.45 3.01 17.67
CA PHE A 266 14.09 3.06 17.11
C PHE A 266 14.10 2.67 15.64
N PRO A 267 13.09 1.91 15.15
CA PRO A 267 13.05 1.47 13.75
C PRO A 267 12.67 2.58 12.78
N ALA A 268 12.02 3.65 13.26
CA ALA A 268 11.59 4.81 12.49
C ALA A 268 11.54 6.05 13.39
N ASP A 269 11.39 7.21 12.78
CA ASP A 269 11.11 8.48 13.44
C ASP A 269 9.69 8.52 14.04
N HIS A 270 8.79 7.65 13.57
CA HIS A 270 7.48 7.42 14.16
C HIS A 270 7.47 6.27 15.18
N THR A 271 6.53 6.35 16.09
CA THR A 271 6.10 5.26 16.98
C THR A 271 4.81 4.68 16.45
N GLY A 272 4.74 3.36 16.29
CA GLY A 272 3.56 2.69 15.78
C GLY A 272 2.41 2.66 16.78
N VAL A 273 1.21 2.41 16.26
CA VAL A 273 0.00 2.20 17.06
C VAL A 273 -0.50 0.77 16.89
N GLN A 274 -1.02 0.19 17.97
CA GLN A 274 -1.60 -1.15 17.95
C GLN A 274 -2.94 -1.16 18.67
N ALA A 275 -3.85 -2.03 18.22
CA ALA A 275 -5.13 -2.25 18.86
C ALA A 275 -5.53 -3.72 18.75
N THR A 276 -6.12 -4.27 19.82
CA THR A 276 -6.84 -5.53 19.77
C THR A 276 -8.33 -5.21 19.72
N LEU A 277 -9.03 -5.77 18.72
CA LEU A 277 -10.46 -5.59 18.54
C LEU A 277 -11.21 -6.86 18.92
N GLU A 278 -12.17 -6.75 19.82
CA GLU A 278 -13.11 -7.81 20.15
C GLU A 278 -14.46 -7.49 19.48
N CYS A 279 -14.75 -8.19 18.36
CA CYS A 279 -15.93 -7.93 17.58
C CYS A 279 -17.00 -8.99 17.81
N ALA A 280 -18.28 -8.58 17.87
CA ALA A 280 -19.39 -9.51 17.98
C ALA A 280 -19.42 -10.46 16.76
N THR A 281 -19.46 -11.77 16.98
CA THR A 281 -19.64 -12.74 15.90
C THR A 281 -21.08 -12.70 15.38
N THR A 282 -21.26 -12.66 14.06
CA THR A 282 -22.60 -12.76 13.47
C THR A 282 -23.21 -14.15 13.70
N GLU A 283 -24.54 -14.25 13.67
CA GLU A 283 -25.23 -15.53 13.83
C GLU A 283 -24.85 -16.55 12.74
N ALA A 284 -24.64 -16.06 11.50
CA ALA A 284 -24.15 -16.85 10.37
C ALA A 284 -22.73 -17.42 10.62
N GLN A 285 -21.87 -16.69 11.29
CA GLN A 285 -20.51 -17.13 11.64
C GLN A 285 -20.51 -18.17 12.77
N ARG A 286 -21.43 -18.04 13.74
CA ARG A 286 -21.63 -19.08 14.77
C ARG A 286 -22.14 -20.38 14.15
N GLU A 287 -23.04 -20.30 13.17
CA GLU A 287 -23.54 -21.45 12.42
C GLU A 287 -22.46 -22.07 11.52
N ALA A 288 -21.61 -21.26 10.87
CA ALA A 288 -20.49 -21.73 10.07
C ALA A 288 -19.41 -22.39 10.94
N ALA A 289 -19.07 -21.83 12.09
CA ALA A 289 -18.14 -22.43 13.06
C ALA A 289 -18.69 -23.75 13.64
N ALA A 290 -19.98 -23.80 13.96
CA ALA A 290 -20.65 -25.03 14.40
C ALA A 290 -20.72 -26.10 13.30
N SER A 291 -20.84 -25.69 12.02
CA SER A 291 -20.83 -26.57 10.86
C SER A 291 -19.43 -27.07 10.50
N ALA A 292 -18.39 -26.25 10.69
CA ALA A 292 -16.99 -26.63 10.46
C ALA A 292 -16.51 -27.70 11.43
N THR A 293 -17.03 -27.69 12.66
CA THR A 293 -16.70 -28.73 13.67
C THR A 293 -17.27 -30.11 13.30
N THR A 294 -18.24 -30.16 12.38
CA THR A 294 -18.90 -31.40 11.91
C THR A 294 -18.36 -31.89 10.56
N ALA A 295 -17.51 -31.09 9.85
CA ALA A 295 -17.07 -31.35 8.48
C ALA A 295 -15.58 -31.72 8.34
N THR A 296 -14.92 -32.20 9.41
CA THR A 296 -13.52 -32.65 9.34
C THR A 296 -13.38 -34.06 8.74
N GLU A 297 -14.15 -34.38 7.72
CA GLU A 297 -13.90 -35.50 6.81
C GLU A 297 -14.57 -35.19 5.46
N GLN A 298 -13.88 -34.54 4.54
CA GLN A 298 -13.90 -34.87 3.11
C GLN A 298 -13.25 -33.77 2.23
N THR A 299 -12.12 -34.19 1.66
CA THR A 299 -11.67 -33.89 0.28
C THR A 299 -11.23 -32.47 -0.05
N THR A 300 -9.94 -32.19 0.11
CA THR A 300 -9.16 -31.20 -0.62
C THR A 300 -9.33 -31.42 -2.13
N THR A 301 -10.05 -30.54 -2.80
CA THR A 301 -9.95 -30.37 -4.25
C THR A 301 -9.18 -29.05 -4.49
N THR A 302 -7.90 -29.18 -4.70
CA THR A 302 -7.02 -28.09 -5.16
C THR A 302 -7.47 -27.73 -6.57
N SER A 303 -8.10 -26.58 -6.74
CA SER A 303 -8.29 -25.97 -8.07
C SER A 303 -6.97 -25.30 -8.42
N SER A 304 -6.09 -26.01 -9.12
CA SER A 304 -4.92 -25.42 -9.76
C SER A 304 -5.39 -24.50 -10.87
N LEU A 305 -4.95 -23.21 -10.83
CA LEU A 305 -5.04 -22.32 -11.99
C LEU A 305 -4.37 -23.03 -13.21
N PRO A 306 -4.88 -22.84 -14.43
CA PRO A 306 -4.28 -23.47 -15.61
C PRO A 306 -2.86 -22.98 -15.80
N GLU A 307 -1.93 -23.92 -15.93
CA GLU A 307 -0.53 -23.63 -16.29
C GLU A 307 -0.51 -22.90 -17.65
N VAL A 308 0.32 -21.84 -17.74
CA VAL A 308 0.44 -21.04 -18.96
C VAL A 308 1.03 -21.90 -20.08
N ASP A 309 0.26 -22.17 -21.11
CA ASP A 309 0.76 -22.90 -22.27
C ASP A 309 1.73 -22.07 -23.12
N ALA A 310 2.65 -22.73 -23.83
CA ALA A 310 3.70 -22.08 -24.62
C ALA A 310 3.15 -21.12 -25.70
N LYS A 311 1.94 -21.35 -26.21
CA LYS A 311 1.31 -20.49 -27.22
C LYS A 311 0.80 -19.20 -26.57
N THR A 312 0.17 -19.29 -25.42
CA THR A 312 -0.30 -18.15 -24.63
C THR A 312 0.89 -17.29 -24.21
N LEU A 313 1.95 -17.89 -23.67
CA LEU A 313 3.18 -17.17 -23.31
C LEU A 313 3.79 -16.43 -24.50
N ALA A 314 3.88 -17.08 -25.67
CA ALA A 314 4.41 -16.46 -26.89
C ALA A 314 3.55 -15.27 -27.35
N GLN A 315 2.23 -15.38 -27.30
CA GLN A 315 1.33 -14.30 -27.69
C GLN A 315 1.40 -13.09 -26.73
N ILE A 316 1.48 -13.33 -25.43
CA ILE A 316 1.66 -12.27 -24.42
C ILE A 316 3.02 -11.59 -24.63
N SER A 317 4.09 -12.36 -24.78
CA SER A 317 5.44 -11.82 -25.04
C SER A 317 5.49 -10.98 -26.33
N GLU A 318 4.78 -11.41 -27.38
CA GLU A 318 4.67 -10.67 -28.65
C GLU A 318 3.90 -9.34 -28.44
N ALA A 319 2.82 -9.33 -27.67
CA ALA A 319 2.04 -8.12 -27.38
C ALA A 319 2.90 -7.08 -26.65
N PHE A 320 3.58 -7.47 -25.57
CA PHE A 320 4.48 -6.59 -24.83
C PHE A 320 5.64 -6.08 -25.69
N SER A 321 6.30 -6.96 -26.44
CA SER A 321 7.40 -6.58 -27.33
C SER A 321 6.94 -5.65 -28.45
N THR A 322 5.73 -5.82 -28.96
CA THR A 322 5.15 -4.96 -29.99
C THR A 322 4.85 -3.57 -29.44
N LEU A 323 4.29 -3.49 -28.24
CA LEU A 323 3.87 -2.22 -27.64
C LEU A 323 5.08 -1.41 -27.15
N PHE A 324 5.93 -1.98 -26.32
CA PHE A 324 7.04 -1.29 -25.67
C PHE A 324 8.37 -1.39 -26.44
N GLY A 325 8.58 -2.43 -27.25
CA GLY A 325 9.83 -2.64 -27.95
C GLY A 325 10.09 -1.61 -29.04
N GLY A 326 11.35 -1.21 -29.16
CA GLY A 326 11.81 -0.22 -30.14
C GLY A 326 11.89 -0.74 -31.57
N ASP A 327 11.80 -2.05 -31.78
CA ASP A 327 11.82 -2.67 -33.13
C ASP A 327 10.54 -2.36 -33.92
N VAL A 328 9.44 -2.03 -33.23
CA VAL A 328 8.18 -1.65 -33.85
C VAL A 328 8.05 -0.13 -33.83
N THR A 329 8.19 0.47 -35.03
CA THR A 329 8.04 1.92 -35.21
C THR A 329 6.66 2.31 -35.74
N ASP A 330 5.86 1.32 -36.13
CA ASP A 330 4.50 1.51 -36.62
C ASP A 330 3.53 1.67 -35.45
N VAL A 331 3.01 2.88 -35.28
CA VAL A 331 2.08 3.23 -34.20
C VAL A 331 0.77 2.44 -34.28
N ASP A 332 0.27 2.14 -35.49
CA ASP A 332 -0.96 1.35 -35.66
C ASP A 332 -0.76 -0.09 -35.15
N ARG A 333 0.42 -0.65 -35.34
CA ARG A 333 0.76 -1.97 -34.76
C ARG A 333 0.88 -1.93 -33.25
N LYS A 334 1.45 -0.87 -32.68
CA LYS A 334 1.52 -0.67 -31.21
C LYS A 334 0.11 -0.59 -30.62
N LEU A 335 -0.75 0.23 -31.20
CA LEU A 335 -2.14 0.37 -30.77
C LEU A 335 -2.94 -0.94 -30.90
N ALA A 336 -2.66 -1.74 -31.93
CA ALA A 336 -3.30 -3.05 -32.11
C ALA A 336 -2.84 -4.12 -31.10
N ALA A 337 -1.74 -3.89 -30.37
CA ALA A 337 -1.26 -4.74 -29.27
C ALA A 337 -1.72 -4.27 -27.89
N LEU A 338 -2.46 -3.16 -27.83
CA LEU A 338 -2.94 -2.52 -26.60
C LEU A 338 -4.46 -2.65 -26.50
N GLU A 339 -4.94 -3.00 -25.31
CA GLU A 339 -6.35 -2.94 -24.98
C GLU A 339 -6.89 -1.51 -25.14
N ASP A 340 -8.01 -1.36 -25.86
CA ASP A 340 -8.59 -0.05 -26.19
C ASP A 340 -7.61 0.95 -26.81
N GLY A 341 -6.58 0.48 -27.53
CA GLY A 341 -5.46 1.29 -28.00
C GLY A 341 -5.89 2.51 -28.83
N GLU A 342 -7.00 2.44 -29.57
CA GLU A 342 -7.53 3.61 -30.32
C GLU A 342 -7.94 4.78 -29.43
N LEU A 343 -8.39 4.53 -28.21
CA LEU A 343 -8.69 5.59 -27.24
C LEU A 343 -7.43 6.34 -26.80
N LEU A 344 -6.28 5.63 -26.81
CA LEU A 344 -4.98 6.17 -26.40
C LEU A 344 -4.17 6.76 -27.57
N ARG A 345 -4.66 6.67 -28.81
CA ARG A 345 -3.94 7.13 -30.02
C ARG A 345 -3.32 8.52 -29.91
N PRO A 346 -4.06 9.57 -29.49
CA PRO A 346 -3.46 10.91 -29.37
C PRO A 346 -2.29 10.96 -28.39
N PHE A 347 -2.40 10.24 -27.27
CA PHE A 347 -1.38 10.17 -26.24
C PHE A 347 -0.17 9.36 -26.70
N VAL A 348 -0.38 8.19 -27.30
CA VAL A 348 0.70 7.34 -27.86
C VAL A 348 1.48 8.10 -28.91
N LEU A 349 0.82 8.84 -29.78
CA LEU A 349 1.49 9.66 -30.82
C LEU A 349 2.33 10.78 -30.19
N ALA A 350 1.79 11.50 -29.21
CA ALA A 350 2.51 12.59 -28.55
C ALA A 350 3.75 12.08 -27.81
N THR A 351 3.62 10.99 -27.06
CA THR A 351 4.74 10.37 -26.31
C THR A 351 5.78 9.81 -27.27
N TYR A 352 5.37 9.13 -28.33
CA TYR A 352 6.28 8.50 -29.30
C TYR A 352 7.13 9.56 -30.04
N GLU A 353 6.55 10.67 -30.50
CA GLU A 353 7.29 11.74 -31.19
C GLU A 353 8.36 12.38 -30.31
N VAL A 354 8.09 12.53 -29.01
CA VAL A 354 9.04 13.11 -28.04
C VAL A 354 10.15 12.12 -27.66
N GLN A 355 9.86 10.83 -27.57
CA GLN A 355 10.77 9.83 -27.03
C GLN A 355 11.33 8.83 -28.04
N LYS A 356 11.08 9.00 -29.36
CA LYS A 356 11.36 7.97 -30.36
C LYS A 356 12.84 7.52 -30.43
N GLU A 357 13.78 8.39 -30.10
CA GLU A 357 15.22 8.03 -30.10
C GLU A 357 15.56 7.08 -28.94
N ILE A 358 14.94 7.29 -27.79
CA ILE A 358 15.07 6.40 -26.62
C ILE A 358 14.24 5.14 -26.86
N ALA A 359 13.00 5.31 -27.31
CA ALA A 359 12.08 4.21 -27.58
C ALA A 359 12.66 3.20 -28.57
N ALA A 360 13.41 3.64 -29.58
CA ALA A 360 14.05 2.75 -30.56
C ALA A 360 15.08 1.78 -29.94
N ARG A 361 15.60 2.09 -28.77
CA ARG A 361 16.62 1.33 -28.04
C ARG A 361 16.03 0.45 -26.94
N ILE A 362 14.73 0.58 -26.65
CA ILE A 362 14.05 -0.21 -25.64
C ILE A 362 13.81 -1.63 -26.14
N ARG A 363 14.02 -2.59 -25.27
CA ARG A 363 13.63 -4.00 -25.42
C ARG A 363 12.83 -4.43 -24.22
N VAL A 364 12.01 -5.44 -24.38
CA VAL A 364 11.19 -6.01 -23.31
C VAL A 364 11.66 -7.44 -23.04
N ARG A 365 11.82 -7.76 -21.78
CA ARG A 365 11.98 -9.13 -21.30
C ARG A 365 10.76 -9.47 -20.47
N ILE A 366 10.10 -10.56 -20.75
CA ILE A 366 9.08 -11.11 -19.88
C ILE A 366 9.77 -11.97 -18.84
N ASP A 367 9.56 -11.68 -17.58
CA ASP A 367 10.17 -12.37 -16.46
C ASP A 367 9.25 -13.48 -15.94
N GLU A 368 7.94 -13.21 -15.85
CA GLU A 368 6.94 -14.16 -15.38
C GLU A 368 5.56 -13.90 -16.00
N VAL A 369 4.76 -14.95 -16.17
CA VAL A 369 3.37 -14.86 -16.59
C VAL A 369 2.53 -15.85 -15.79
N GLU A 370 1.49 -15.36 -15.12
CA GLU A 370 0.54 -16.16 -14.38
C GLU A 370 -0.89 -15.90 -14.88
N MET A 371 -1.64 -16.97 -15.13
CA MET A 371 -3.05 -16.83 -15.51
C MET A 371 -3.87 -16.47 -14.28
N THR A 372 -4.59 -15.35 -14.32
CA THR A 372 -5.55 -14.98 -13.27
C THR A 372 -6.94 -15.55 -13.56
N ASP A 373 -7.27 -15.70 -14.85
CA ASP A 373 -8.46 -16.39 -15.35
C ASP A 373 -8.26 -16.82 -16.82
N PRO A 374 -9.21 -17.48 -17.51
CA PRO A 374 -9.01 -17.91 -18.92
C PRO A 374 -8.77 -16.79 -19.93
N THR A 375 -8.99 -15.53 -19.53
CA THR A 375 -8.92 -14.34 -20.39
C THR A 375 -7.98 -13.26 -19.88
N HIS A 376 -7.44 -13.41 -18.67
CA HIS A 376 -6.52 -12.46 -18.06
C HIS A 376 -5.27 -13.15 -17.52
N ALA A 377 -4.15 -12.45 -17.62
CA ALA A 377 -2.87 -12.88 -17.06
C ALA A 377 -2.18 -11.72 -16.35
N SER A 378 -1.57 -11.98 -15.20
CA SER A 378 -0.55 -11.14 -14.59
C SER A 378 0.77 -11.38 -15.31
N VAL A 379 1.53 -10.31 -15.54
CA VAL A 379 2.80 -10.34 -16.28
C VAL A 379 3.83 -9.53 -15.54
N THR A 380 4.93 -10.14 -15.16
CA THR A 380 6.12 -9.41 -14.68
C THR A 380 7.08 -9.24 -15.85
N TYR A 381 7.55 -8.01 -16.09
CA TYR A 381 8.41 -7.71 -17.23
C TYR A 381 9.46 -6.64 -16.92
N THR A 382 10.54 -6.64 -17.67
CA THR A 382 11.65 -5.70 -17.54
C THR A 382 11.83 -4.90 -18.81
N LEU A 383 11.98 -3.58 -18.73
CA LEU A 383 12.39 -2.73 -19.84
C LEU A 383 13.91 -2.56 -19.83
N LEU A 384 14.51 -2.87 -20.97
CA LEU A 384 15.97 -2.80 -21.19
C LEU A 384 16.28 -1.64 -22.14
N LEU A 385 17.21 -0.79 -21.78
CA LEU A 385 17.81 0.22 -22.66
C LEU A 385 19.23 -0.25 -23.04
N ASP A 386 19.47 -0.49 -24.31
CA ASP A 386 20.74 -1.04 -24.81
C ASP A 386 21.17 -2.34 -24.11
N GLY A 387 20.20 -3.12 -23.65
CA GLY A 387 20.43 -4.40 -22.97
C GLY A 387 20.64 -4.30 -21.45
N ALA A 388 20.69 -3.10 -20.88
CA ALA A 388 20.71 -2.90 -19.44
C ALA A 388 19.29 -2.66 -18.91
N ALA A 389 18.92 -3.26 -17.78
CA ALA A 389 17.63 -3.02 -17.15
C ALA A 389 17.55 -1.57 -16.66
N VAL A 390 16.53 -0.86 -17.09
CA VAL A 390 16.24 0.53 -16.67
C VAL A 390 14.97 0.63 -15.85
N LEU A 391 14.03 -0.31 -16.08
CA LEU A 391 12.86 -0.55 -15.24
C LEU A 391 12.74 -2.06 -15.10
N ASP A 392 13.02 -2.58 -13.93
CA ASP A 392 13.18 -4.01 -13.67
C ASP A 392 11.96 -4.56 -12.94
N HIS A 393 11.52 -5.77 -13.32
CA HIS A 393 10.41 -6.50 -12.71
C HIS A 393 9.11 -5.68 -12.59
N LEU A 394 8.77 -4.91 -13.63
CA LEU A 394 7.52 -4.16 -13.66
C LEU A 394 6.31 -5.09 -13.67
N PRO A 395 5.30 -4.80 -12.87
CA PRO A 395 4.02 -5.50 -12.95
C PRO A 395 3.24 -5.01 -14.16
N GLY A 396 2.50 -5.91 -14.74
CA GLY A 396 1.62 -5.64 -15.86
C GLY A 396 0.52 -6.67 -15.99
N GLY A 397 -0.36 -6.46 -16.94
CA GLY A 397 -1.45 -7.38 -17.24
C GLY A 397 -1.60 -7.60 -18.74
N ALA A 398 -2.08 -8.78 -19.09
CA ALA A 398 -2.52 -9.11 -20.43
C ALA A 398 -3.98 -9.55 -20.41
N VAL A 399 -4.74 -9.16 -21.44
CA VAL A 399 -6.13 -9.52 -21.62
C VAL A 399 -6.34 -10.16 -22.99
N LYS A 400 -7.14 -11.22 -23.03
CA LYS A 400 -7.46 -11.94 -24.26
C LYS A 400 -8.72 -11.37 -24.91
N VAL A 401 -8.57 -10.76 -26.07
CA VAL A 401 -9.67 -10.21 -26.87
C VAL A 401 -9.81 -11.04 -28.16
N GLY A 402 -10.84 -11.83 -28.24
CA GLY A 402 -11.02 -12.85 -29.29
C GLY A 402 -9.92 -13.92 -29.22
N GLU A 403 -9.11 -14.04 -30.25
CA GLU A 403 -8.01 -15.03 -30.32
C GLU A 403 -6.63 -14.44 -29.99
N ARG A 404 -6.55 -13.16 -29.63
CA ARG A 404 -5.29 -12.46 -29.39
C ARG A 404 -5.16 -12.01 -27.96
N TRP A 405 -3.95 -12.05 -27.42
CA TRP A 405 -3.56 -11.40 -26.19
C TRP A 405 -3.09 -9.97 -26.45
N LEU A 406 -3.53 -9.04 -25.65
CA LEU A 406 -3.20 -7.62 -25.70
C LEU A 406 -2.64 -7.20 -24.33
N VAL A 407 -1.75 -6.22 -24.32
CA VAL A 407 -1.35 -5.55 -23.08
C VAL A 407 -2.55 -4.76 -22.54
N THR A 408 -2.81 -4.83 -21.24
CA THR A 408 -3.91 -4.06 -20.68
C THR A 408 -3.65 -2.57 -20.78
N ARG A 409 -4.72 -1.77 -20.95
CA ARG A 409 -4.65 -0.32 -20.99
C ARG A 409 -3.96 0.24 -19.75
N ARG A 410 -4.25 -0.35 -18.58
CA ARG A 410 -3.63 0.01 -17.31
C ARG A 410 -2.11 -0.12 -17.37
N THR A 411 -1.57 -1.25 -17.80
CA THR A 411 -0.12 -1.48 -17.93
C THR A 411 0.58 -0.42 -18.79
N TYR A 412 -0.03 -0.04 -19.91
CA TYR A 412 0.53 1.01 -20.77
C TYR A 412 0.50 2.37 -20.07
N CYS A 413 -0.62 2.72 -19.44
CA CYS A 413 -0.78 3.97 -18.72
C CYS A 413 0.22 4.09 -17.57
N ASP A 414 0.39 3.03 -16.79
CA ASP A 414 1.28 3.02 -15.61
C ASP A 414 2.74 3.32 -16.00
N VAL A 415 3.22 2.81 -17.14
CA VAL A 415 4.57 3.11 -17.65
C VAL A 415 4.66 4.46 -18.34
N SER A 416 3.67 4.81 -19.16
CA SER A 416 3.75 5.97 -20.06
C SER A 416 3.46 7.30 -19.37
N THR A 417 2.85 7.27 -18.18
CA THR A 417 2.58 8.46 -17.37
C THR A 417 3.60 8.67 -16.24
N GLN A 418 4.60 7.79 -16.11
CA GLN A 418 5.66 7.98 -15.13
C GLN A 418 6.37 9.32 -15.32
N GLY A 419 6.37 10.14 -14.29
CA GLY A 419 6.98 11.48 -14.32
C GLY A 419 6.19 12.53 -15.11
N SER A 420 4.93 12.26 -15.46
CA SER A 420 4.05 13.22 -16.12
C SER A 420 3.06 13.84 -15.13
N ASP A 421 3.01 15.17 -15.11
CA ASP A 421 2.03 15.94 -14.31
C ASP A 421 0.60 15.85 -14.89
N GLU A 422 0.45 15.39 -16.13
CA GLU A 422 -0.85 15.23 -16.79
C GLU A 422 -1.12 13.75 -17.10
N ILE A 423 -2.14 13.19 -16.44
CA ILE A 423 -2.66 11.86 -16.77
C ILE A 423 -3.75 12.04 -17.85
N PRO A 424 -3.57 11.45 -19.04
CA PRO A 424 -4.58 11.53 -20.09
C PRO A 424 -5.91 10.92 -19.63
N THR A 425 -7.04 11.50 -20.03
CA THR A 425 -8.37 11.00 -19.67
C THR A 425 -8.56 9.48 -19.90
N PRO A 426 -8.02 8.87 -20.98
CA PRO A 426 -8.10 7.41 -21.15
C PRO A 426 -7.30 6.60 -20.12
N CYS A 427 -6.39 7.23 -19.37
CA CYS A 427 -5.59 6.61 -18.31
C CYS A 427 -6.09 6.92 -16.88
N GLN A 428 -7.15 7.74 -16.78
CA GLN A 428 -7.79 8.10 -15.50
C GLN A 428 -8.74 7.01 -15.02
#